data_e155165ee576220d313d73a03eee7ee8
#
_entry.id   e155165ee576220d313d73a03eee7ee8
#
_cell.length_a   1.000
_cell.length_b   1.000
_cell.length_c   1.000
_cell.angle_alpha   90.00
_cell.angle_beta   90.00
_cell.angle_gamma   90.00
#
_symmetry.space_group_name_H-M   'P 1'
#
loop_
_entity.id
_entity.type
_entity.pdbx_description
1 polymer ?
#
loop_
_entity_poly.entity_id
_entity_poly.type
_entity_poly.pdbx_seq_one_letter_code
_entity_poly.pdbx_strand_id
1 'polypeptide(L)'
;MQLSEEVGVVAACDALNVSRATFYRRRETKPQTQPRPTPARALSADERQAVLDQLNGERFADQSPRQVYSKLLDEGSYLCSVRTMYRILEANQSSRERRNQLTHPKYQKPELLATGPNEVWSWDITKLKGPEKWTYYYLYVILDIYSRTVVGWMLAHRESSDLAKQLIETTIEKQGIPADQLIIHSDRGPSMTSHSVAHLLGSLGVTKSHSRPHVSNDNPFSESQFKTMKYRPEFPRRFGSHEDALRFCRSFFHWYNNEHYHSGIGMLTPASLHYGQAEKILSAREKILERAWQQTPERFVHGIPKPQRVPKAVWINAPNHEAKKKSEAPAVHCAEAPEETPLTHPRSGYPLEGCVPAEPSSVSPDKETIPQASSLNTRVMPKKIPGVRGLAPECTDLCL
;
A
#
# COMPACT_ATOMS: atom_id res chain seq x y z
N MET A 1 -1.56 12.83 -42.40
CA MET A 1 -2.22 13.16 -43.66
C MET A 1 -1.23 13.33 -44.82
N GLN A 2 -0.17 14.08 -44.65
CA GLN A 2 0.88 14.25 -45.70
C GLN A 2 1.40 12.93 -46.28
N LEU A 3 1.75 11.96 -45.45
CA LEU A 3 2.26 10.66 -45.87
C LEU A 3 1.26 9.89 -46.78
N SER A 4 -0.05 10.04 -46.56
CA SER A 4 -1.07 9.36 -47.36
C SER A 4 -1.28 10.00 -48.75
N GLU A 5 -0.83 11.22 -48.97
CA GLU A 5 -0.84 11.92 -50.25
C GLU A 5 0.37 11.53 -51.09
N GLU A 6 1.49 11.20 -50.45
CA GLU A 6 2.74 10.82 -51.14
C GLU A 6 2.80 9.32 -51.50
N VAL A 7 2.42 8.43 -50.60
CA VAL A 7 2.57 6.97 -50.79
C VAL A 7 1.25 6.21 -50.90
N GLY A 8 0.13 6.89 -50.86
CA GLY A 8 -1.22 6.30 -50.85
C GLY A 8 -1.69 5.85 -49.47
N VAL A 9 -3.02 5.80 -49.29
CA VAL A 9 -3.66 5.55 -47.97
C VAL A 9 -3.32 4.18 -47.40
N VAL A 10 -3.22 3.15 -48.26
CA VAL A 10 -2.94 1.77 -47.79
C VAL A 10 -1.52 1.69 -47.22
N ALA A 11 -0.52 2.11 -48.00
CA ALA A 11 0.87 2.06 -47.61
C ALA A 11 1.16 2.96 -46.37
N ALA A 12 0.54 4.13 -46.33
CA ALA A 12 0.65 5.03 -45.16
C ALA A 12 0.02 4.43 -43.89
N CYS A 13 -1.14 3.77 -44.01
CA CYS A 13 -1.79 3.11 -42.88
C CYS A 13 -0.97 1.92 -42.35
N ASP A 14 -0.40 1.12 -43.26
CA ASP A 14 0.42 -0.03 -42.93
C ASP A 14 1.74 0.43 -42.27
N ALA A 15 2.40 1.44 -42.79
CA ALA A 15 3.63 2.00 -42.26
C ALA A 15 3.44 2.59 -40.84
N LEU A 16 2.27 3.19 -40.56
CA LEU A 16 1.93 3.80 -39.28
C LEU A 16 1.17 2.85 -38.35
N ASN A 17 0.93 1.62 -38.75
CA ASN A 17 0.13 0.61 -38.03
C ASN A 17 -1.24 1.16 -37.57
N VAL A 18 -1.91 1.92 -38.46
CA VAL A 18 -3.23 2.51 -38.23
C VAL A 18 -4.24 1.87 -39.16
N SER A 19 -5.36 1.37 -38.63
CA SER A 19 -6.40 0.77 -39.50
C SER A 19 -6.98 1.81 -40.45
N ARG A 20 -7.24 1.41 -41.70
CA ARG A 20 -7.88 2.25 -42.74
C ARG A 20 -9.22 2.85 -42.25
N ALA A 21 -10.00 2.07 -41.50
CA ALA A 21 -11.25 2.54 -40.91
C ALA A 21 -11.03 3.71 -39.93
N THR A 22 -9.94 3.68 -39.15
CA THR A 22 -9.57 4.79 -38.24
C THR A 22 -9.12 6.02 -39.01
N PHE A 23 -8.38 5.84 -40.14
CA PHE A 23 -7.96 6.93 -41.02
C PHE A 23 -9.17 7.64 -41.63
N TYR A 24 -10.10 6.94 -42.24
CA TYR A 24 -11.31 7.53 -42.81
C TYR A 24 -12.23 8.13 -41.77
N ARG A 25 -12.42 7.48 -40.62
CA ARG A 25 -13.23 8.03 -39.52
C ARG A 25 -12.67 9.35 -38.94
N ARG A 26 -11.35 9.54 -39.01
CA ARG A 26 -10.72 10.83 -38.61
C ARG A 26 -10.79 11.88 -39.70
N ARG A 27 -10.89 11.48 -40.97
CA ARG A 27 -11.02 12.37 -42.12
C ARG A 27 -12.45 12.85 -42.34
N GLU A 28 -13.43 12.02 -41.99
CA GLU A 28 -14.83 12.44 -41.98
C GLU A 28 -15.02 13.46 -40.86
N THR A 29 -15.27 14.72 -41.23
CA THR A 29 -15.79 15.71 -40.32
C THR A 29 -17.08 15.15 -39.75
N LYS A 30 -17.09 14.84 -38.42
CA LYS A 30 -18.31 14.41 -37.76
C LYS A 30 -19.38 15.43 -38.09
N PRO A 31 -20.51 15.05 -38.71
CA PRO A 31 -21.60 15.97 -38.89
C PRO A 31 -21.91 16.57 -37.56
N GLN A 32 -22.01 17.90 -37.45
CA GLN A 32 -22.41 18.56 -36.20
C GLN A 32 -23.67 17.85 -35.75
N THR A 33 -23.55 17.09 -34.68
CA THR A 33 -24.69 16.42 -34.06
C THR A 33 -25.66 17.52 -33.68
N GLN A 34 -26.77 17.63 -34.40
CA GLN A 34 -27.83 18.55 -34.01
C GLN A 34 -28.14 18.33 -32.53
N PRO A 35 -28.24 19.39 -31.75
CA PRO A 35 -28.55 19.26 -30.36
C PRO A 35 -29.82 18.42 -30.21
N ARG A 36 -29.76 17.37 -29.40
CA ARG A 36 -30.93 16.51 -29.17
C ARG A 36 -32.10 17.36 -28.73
N PRO A 37 -33.29 17.21 -29.33
CA PRO A 37 -34.47 17.97 -28.93
C PRO A 37 -34.69 17.79 -27.43
N THR A 38 -34.99 18.87 -26.72
CA THR A 38 -35.25 18.87 -25.28
C THR A 38 -36.47 17.96 -25.02
N PRO A 39 -36.37 16.92 -24.17
CA PRO A 39 -37.52 16.05 -23.88
C PRO A 39 -38.70 16.87 -23.32
N ALA A 40 -39.92 16.54 -23.71
CA ALA A 40 -41.14 17.23 -23.26
C ALA A 40 -41.31 17.27 -21.73
N ARG A 41 -40.62 16.37 -21.01
CA ARG A 41 -40.60 16.29 -19.54
C ARG A 41 -39.43 17.04 -18.89
N ALA A 42 -38.63 17.75 -19.64
CA ALA A 42 -37.51 18.50 -19.07
C ALA A 42 -38.04 19.79 -18.43
N LEU A 43 -37.51 20.12 -17.26
CA LEU A 43 -37.78 21.40 -16.63
C LEU A 43 -37.34 22.55 -17.53
N SER A 44 -38.14 23.62 -17.62
CA SER A 44 -37.77 24.87 -18.27
C SER A 44 -36.55 25.52 -17.59
N ALA A 45 -36.01 26.55 -18.21
CA ALA A 45 -34.92 27.32 -17.60
C ALA A 45 -35.36 28.01 -16.30
N ASP A 46 -36.55 28.56 -16.28
CA ASP A 46 -37.12 29.25 -15.11
C ASP A 46 -37.40 28.28 -13.95
N GLU A 47 -37.93 27.11 -14.25
CA GLU A 47 -38.13 26.06 -13.24
C GLU A 47 -36.81 25.59 -12.64
N ARG A 48 -35.77 25.45 -13.46
CA ARG A 48 -34.43 25.07 -12.95
C ARG A 48 -33.85 26.17 -12.08
N GLN A 49 -34.02 27.43 -12.46
CA GLN A 49 -33.56 28.55 -11.66
C GLN A 49 -34.29 28.62 -10.32
N ALA A 50 -35.60 28.46 -10.32
CA ALA A 50 -36.40 28.40 -9.09
C ALA A 50 -35.96 27.29 -8.13
N VAL A 51 -35.63 26.07 -8.66
CA VAL A 51 -35.05 24.99 -7.87
C VAL A 51 -33.68 25.37 -7.29
N LEU A 52 -32.83 26.03 -8.07
CA LEU A 52 -31.52 26.48 -7.64
C LEU A 52 -31.59 27.55 -6.54
N ASP A 53 -32.46 28.54 -6.72
CA ASP A 53 -32.68 29.62 -5.75
C ASP A 53 -33.22 29.05 -4.43
N GLN A 54 -34.13 28.09 -4.49
CA GLN A 54 -34.65 27.42 -3.31
C GLN A 54 -33.55 26.63 -2.58
N LEU A 55 -32.71 25.87 -3.30
CA LEU A 55 -31.62 25.09 -2.71
C LEU A 55 -30.50 25.95 -2.12
N ASN A 56 -30.25 27.13 -2.69
CA ASN A 56 -29.21 28.06 -2.23
C ASN A 56 -29.74 29.13 -1.28
N GLY A 57 -31.06 29.20 -1.06
CA GLY A 57 -31.69 30.14 -0.12
C GLY A 57 -31.20 29.89 1.32
N GLU A 58 -31.15 30.95 2.13
CA GLU A 58 -30.65 30.89 3.52
C GLU A 58 -31.29 29.74 4.34
N ARG A 59 -32.55 29.45 4.08
CA ARG A 59 -33.29 28.39 4.76
C ARG A 59 -32.75 26.99 4.52
N PHE A 60 -32.21 26.73 3.31
CA PHE A 60 -31.84 25.39 2.85
C PHE A 60 -30.36 25.27 2.50
N ALA A 61 -29.58 26.35 2.62
CA ALA A 61 -28.17 26.40 2.21
C ALA A 61 -27.30 25.29 2.82
N ASP A 62 -27.58 24.89 4.06
CA ASP A 62 -26.83 23.84 4.79
C ASP A 62 -27.47 22.45 4.76
N GLN A 63 -28.55 22.27 3.99
CA GLN A 63 -29.30 21.02 3.95
C GLN A 63 -29.01 20.25 2.66
N SER A 64 -29.03 18.93 2.77
CA SER A 64 -28.91 18.09 1.59
C SER A 64 -30.16 18.18 0.72
N PRO A 65 -30.05 18.04 -0.63
CA PRO A 65 -31.23 18.02 -1.51
C PRO A 65 -32.32 17.03 -1.10
N ARG A 66 -31.93 15.92 -0.46
CA ARG A 66 -32.87 14.92 0.06
C ARG A 66 -33.67 15.46 1.23
N GLN A 67 -33.05 16.21 2.14
CA GLN A 67 -33.74 16.86 3.27
C GLN A 67 -34.63 17.99 2.79
N VAL A 68 -34.16 18.82 1.84
CA VAL A 68 -34.97 19.89 1.23
C VAL A 68 -36.21 19.32 0.54
N TYR A 69 -36.04 18.25 -0.25
CA TYR A 69 -37.13 17.56 -0.91
C TYR A 69 -38.23 17.10 0.10
N SER A 70 -37.80 16.45 1.19
CA SER A 70 -38.76 15.96 2.20
C SER A 70 -39.48 17.12 2.88
N LYS A 71 -38.78 18.21 3.25
CA LYS A 71 -39.43 19.38 3.87
C LYS A 71 -40.42 20.08 2.94
N LEU A 72 -40.06 20.22 1.68
CA LEU A 72 -40.97 20.80 0.68
C LEU A 72 -42.23 19.94 0.49
N LEU A 73 -42.08 18.63 0.52
CA LEU A 73 -43.26 17.73 0.48
C LEU A 73 -44.15 17.85 1.72
N ASP A 74 -43.57 17.98 2.91
CA ASP A 74 -44.31 18.19 4.17
C ASP A 74 -45.05 19.54 4.15
N GLU A 75 -44.55 20.52 3.40
CA GLU A 75 -45.17 21.83 3.17
C GLU A 75 -46.18 21.82 1.99
N GLY A 76 -46.41 20.67 1.37
CA GLY A 76 -47.30 20.53 0.23
C GLY A 76 -46.73 21.04 -1.11
N SER A 77 -45.42 21.27 -1.20
CA SER A 77 -44.74 21.77 -2.41
C SER A 77 -43.90 20.68 -3.06
N TYR A 78 -44.01 20.54 -4.38
CA TYR A 78 -43.18 19.65 -5.18
C TYR A 78 -42.52 20.40 -6.33
N LEU A 79 -41.22 20.46 -6.35
CA LEU A 79 -40.46 21.14 -7.43
C LEU A 79 -39.94 20.13 -8.48
N CYS A 80 -39.18 19.15 -8.04
CA CYS A 80 -38.64 18.10 -8.89
C CYS A 80 -38.08 16.95 -8.05
N SER A 81 -37.66 15.86 -8.70
CA SER A 81 -37.05 14.72 -8.00
C SER A 81 -35.70 15.09 -7.38
N VAL A 82 -35.35 14.40 -6.29
CA VAL A 82 -34.02 14.53 -5.63
C VAL A 82 -32.87 14.39 -6.62
N ARG A 83 -32.97 13.45 -7.58
CA ARG A 83 -31.94 13.26 -8.62
C ARG A 83 -31.82 14.48 -9.53
N THR A 84 -32.94 15.14 -9.83
CA THR A 84 -32.93 16.38 -10.64
C THR A 84 -32.31 17.53 -9.87
N MET A 85 -32.58 17.67 -8.57
CA MET A 85 -31.91 18.64 -7.70
C MET A 85 -30.40 18.49 -7.73
N TYR A 86 -29.88 17.27 -7.56
CA TYR A 86 -28.43 17.01 -7.66
C TYR A 86 -27.87 17.37 -9.04
N ARG A 87 -28.56 17.05 -10.14
CA ARG A 87 -28.10 17.42 -11.50
C ARG A 87 -28.06 18.91 -11.75
N ILE A 88 -29.00 19.66 -11.18
CA ILE A 88 -29.02 21.12 -11.28
C ILE A 88 -27.85 21.72 -10.50
N LEU A 89 -27.59 21.24 -9.28
CA LEU A 89 -26.44 21.67 -8.48
C LEU A 89 -25.09 21.34 -9.18
N GLU A 90 -24.98 20.13 -9.76
CA GLU A 90 -23.79 19.73 -10.51
C GLU A 90 -23.54 20.60 -11.74
N ALA A 91 -24.60 20.88 -12.53
CA ALA A 91 -24.51 21.75 -13.71
C ALA A 91 -24.08 23.18 -13.34
N ASN A 92 -24.45 23.67 -12.18
CA ASN A 92 -24.09 25.01 -11.68
C ASN A 92 -22.83 24.99 -10.78
N GLN A 93 -22.07 23.89 -10.76
CA GLN A 93 -20.88 23.70 -9.92
C GLN A 93 -21.13 23.98 -8.42
N SER A 94 -22.38 23.94 -7.98
CA SER A 94 -22.80 24.16 -6.59
C SER A 94 -22.83 22.88 -5.76
N SER A 95 -22.55 21.72 -6.36
CA SER A 95 -22.49 20.42 -5.69
C SER A 95 -21.12 20.13 -5.06
N ARG A 96 -20.20 21.08 -5.08
CA ARG A 96 -18.91 20.95 -4.40
C ARG A 96 -19.12 20.89 -2.90
N GLU A 97 -18.34 20.03 -2.26
CA GLU A 97 -18.35 19.84 -0.81
C GLU A 97 -18.26 21.19 -0.08
N ARG A 98 -19.32 21.59 0.61
CA ARG A 98 -19.47 22.90 1.28
C ARG A 98 -18.49 23.10 2.44
N ARG A 99 -17.87 22.01 2.91
CA ARG A 99 -16.95 22.03 4.06
C ARG A 99 -15.58 22.58 3.75
N ASN A 100 -15.32 23.12 2.59
CA ASN A 100 -14.00 23.63 2.19
C ASN A 100 -12.84 22.66 2.57
N GLN A 101 -13.15 21.36 2.57
CA GLN A 101 -12.15 20.33 2.80
C GLN A 101 -11.19 20.37 1.62
N LEU A 102 -9.93 20.63 1.92
CA LEU A 102 -8.87 20.51 0.96
C LEU A 102 -8.96 19.10 0.37
N THR A 103 -9.27 19.00 -0.91
CA THR A 103 -9.16 17.72 -1.62
C THR A 103 -7.72 17.28 -1.47
N HIS A 104 -7.52 16.11 -0.83
CA HIS A 104 -6.17 15.58 -0.69
C HIS A 104 -5.52 15.51 -2.07
N PRO A 105 -4.31 16.02 -2.24
CA PRO A 105 -3.60 15.93 -3.50
C PRO A 105 -3.52 14.46 -3.90
N LYS A 106 -3.64 14.17 -5.20
CA LYS A 106 -3.40 12.82 -5.71
C LYS A 106 -1.91 12.52 -5.52
N TYR A 107 -1.59 11.75 -4.49
CA TYR A 107 -0.21 11.33 -4.25
C TYR A 107 0.24 10.37 -5.35
N GLN A 108 1.39 10.68 -5.94
CA GLN A 108 2.03 9.77 -6.87
C GLN A 108 2.55 8.54 -6.12
N LYS A 109 2.47 7.38 -6.77
CA LYS A 109 3.01 6.13 -6.26
C LYS A 109 4.54 6.25 -6.23
N PRO A 110 5.21 6.06 -5.08
CA PRO A 110 6.66 6.06 -5.04
C PRO A 110 7.19 4.85 -5.81
N GLU A 111 8.03 5.07 -6.81
CA GLU A 111 8.70 4.03 -7.59
C GLU A 111 10.19 4.13 -7.30
N LEU A 112 10.71 3.19 -6.51
CA LEU A 112 12.10 3.18 -6.08
C LEU A 112 12.78 1.91 -6.56
N LEU A 113 13.96 2.06 -7.14
CA LEU A 113 14.79 1.00 -7.68
C LEU A 113 16.07 0.90 -6.87
N ALA A 114 16.45 -0.33 -6.48
CA ALA A 114 17.76 -0.67 -5.98
C ALA A 114 18.39 -1.75 -6.86
N THR A 115 19.61 -1.54 -7.32
CA THR A 115 20.43 -2.44 -8.12
C THR A 115 21.60 -3.01 -7.34
N GLY A 116 21.92 -2.40 -6.20
CA GLY A 116 22.97 -2.78 -5.29
C GLY A 116 22.63 -2.45 -3.82
N PRO A 117 23.49 -2.92 -2.89
CA PRO A 117 23.41 -2.54 -1.48
C PRO A 117 23.58 -1.04 -1.27
N ASN A 118 22.95 -0.48 -0.24
CA ASN A 118 23.08 0.92 0.19
C ASN A 118 22.60 1.98 -0.82
N GLU A 119 21.74 1.60 -1.77
CA GLU A 119 21.07 2.55 -2.68
C GLU A 119 19.71 3.00 -2.13
N VAL A 120 18.93 2.06 -1.57
CA VAL A 120 17.61 2.36 -1.01
C VAL A 120 17.43 1.63 0.32
N TRP A 121 17.17 2.40 1.37
CA TRP A 121 16.82 1.86 2.67
C TRP A 121 15.32 2.06 2.96
N SER A 122 14.72 1.05 3.55
CA SER A 122 13.38 1.10 4.14
C SER A 122 13.52 1.31 5.64
N TRP A 123 12.83 2.30 6.19
CA TRP A 123 12.85 2.60 7.61
C TRP A 123 11.44 2.53 8.19
N ASP A 124 11.31 1.89 9.34
CA ASP A 124 10.03 1.80 10.05
C ASP A 124 10.23 1.59 11.56
N ILE A 125 9.17 1.89 12.34
CA ILE A 125 9.15 1.76 13.79
C ILE A 125 8.01 0.82 14.19
N THR A 126 8.33 -0.22 14.97
CA THR A 126 7.31 -1.11 15.51
C THR A 126 7.29 -1.11 17.02
N LYS A 127 6.10 -1.36 17.59
CA LYS A 127 5.91 -1.44 19.06
C LYS A 127 6.04 -2.88 19.54
N LEU A 128 6.86 -3.09 20.56
CA LEU A 128 6.98 -4.32 21.33
C LEU A 128 6.22 -4.15 22.65
N LYS A 129 5.42 -5.14 23.02
CA LYS A 129 4.61 -5.08 24.24
C LYS A 129 5.50 -5.27 25.47
N GLY A 130 5.49 -4.31 26.38
CA GLY A 130 6.18 -4.38 27.66
C GLY A 130 5.43 -5.22 28.72
N PRO A 131 5.91 -5.27 29.95
CA PRO A 131 5.40 -6.17 31.00
C PRO A 131 3.94 -5.90 31.35
N GLU A 132 3.57 -4.65 31.46
CA GLU A 132 2.22 -4.24 31.83
C GLU A 132 1.34 -3.93 30.63
N LYS A 133 0.01 -3.93 30.84
CA LYS A 133 -0.95 -3.50 29.82
C LYS A 133 -0.70 -2.02 29.49
N TRP A 134 -0.62 -1.71 28.19
CA TRP A 134 -0.34 -0.37 27.65
C TRP A 134 1.12 0.11 27.75
N THR A 135 2.04 -0.69 28.24
CA THR A 135 3.47 -0.41 28.13
C THR A 135 4.03 -0.92 26.82
N TYR A 136 4.86 -0.12 26.17
CA TYR A 136 5.46 -0.45 24.88
C TYR A 136 6.91 0.01 24.82
N TYR A 137 7.75 -0.78 24.17
CA TYR A 137 9.06 -0.38 23.68
C TYR A 137 8.98 -0.12 22.18
N TYR A 138 9.74 0.83 21.69
CA TYR A 138 9.73 1.26 20.30
C TYR A 138 11.00 0.77 19.61
N LEU A 139 10.82 -0.14 18.66
CA LEU A 139 11.91 -0.72 17.90
C LEU A 139 11.99 -0.02 16.54
N TYR A 140 13.06 0.74 16.35
CA TYR A 140 13.43 1.40 15.11
C TYR A 140 14.26 0.45 14.27
N VAL A 141 13.98 0.30 12.98
CA VAL A 141 14.71 -0.59 12.08
C VAL A 141 14.97 0.10 10.76
N ILE A 142 16.20 0.05 10.30
CA ILE A 142 16.63 0.47 8.96
C ILE A 142 17.08 -0.78 8.21
N LEU A 143 16.44 -1.06 7.08
CA LEU A 143 16.65 -2.25 6.26
C LEU A 143 17.06 -1.84 4.84
N ASP A 144 18.16 -2.39 4.35
CA ASP A 144 18.53 -2.29 2.94
C ASP A 144 17.60 -3.14 2.07
N ILE A 145 16.91 -2.55 1.10
CA ILE A 145 15.89 -3.28 0.32
C ILE A 145 16.49 -4.26 -0.68
N TYR A 146 17.73 -4.05 -1.13
CA TYR A 146 18.39 -4.95 -2.07
C TYR A 146 18.87 -6.22 -1.38
N SER A 147 19.69 -6.08 -0.36
CA SER A 147 20.27 -7.21 0.37
C SER A 147 19.39 -7.80 1.46
N ARG A 148 18.33 -7.10 1.88
CA ARG A 148 17.50 -7.43 3.06
C ARG A 148 18.23 -7.28 4.40
N THR A 149 19.43 -6.73 4.42
CA THR A 149 20.22 -6.55 5.64
C THR A 149 19.59 -5.47 6.51
N VAL A 150 19.41 -5.77 7.79
CA VAL A 150 19.13 -4.74 8.79
C VAL A 150 20.46 -4.04 9.07
N VAL A 151 20.62 -2.84 8.50
CA VAL A 151 21.87 -2.03 8.57
C VAL A 151 21.95 -1.24 9.87
N GLY A 152 20.81 -0.93 10.48
CA GLY A 152 20.74 -0.24 11.75
C GLY A 152 19.43 -0.56 12.48
N TRP A 153 19.50 -0.63 13.81
CA TRP A 153 18.31 -0.75 14.65
C TRP A 153 18.58 -0.18 16.05
N MET A 154 17.51 0.20 16.73
CA MET A 154 17.55 0.73 18.09
C MET A 154 16.26 0.43 18.82
N LEU A 155 16.34 0.11 20.11
CA LEU A 155 15.21 -0.08 21.00
C LEU A 155 15.13 1.08 21.99
N ALA A 156 13.96 1.72 22.08
CA ALA A 156 13.76 2.88 22.96
C ALA A 156 12.46 2.79 23.75
N HIS A 157 12.38 3.55 24.85
CA HIS A 157 11.17 3.63 25.67
C HIS A 157 10.10 4.53 25.07
N ARG A 158 10.46 5.41 24.15
CA ARG A 158 9.54 6.36 23.50
C ARG A 158 9.88 6.53 22.03
N GLU A 159 8.89 6.93 21.26
CA GLU A 159 9.09 7.39 19.88
C GLU A 159 9.53 8.86 19.91
N SER A 160 10.65 9.17 19.22
CA SER A 160 11.21 10.51 19.15
C SER A 160 11.94 10.72 17.82
N SER A 161 11.81 11.92 17.27
CA SER A 161 12.56 12.34 16.08
C SER A 161 14.07 12.45 16.33
N ASP A 162 14.49 12.77 17.55
CA ASP A 162 15.92 12.88 17.90
C ASP A 162 16.58 11.51 17.93
N LEU A 163 15.90 10.50 18.46
CA LEU A 163 16.35 9.11 18.40
C LEU A 163 16.43 8.60 16.97
N ALA A 164 15.46 8.96 16.15
CA ALA A 164 15.47 8.63 14.72
C ALA A 164 16.68 9.26 14.00
N LYS A 165 16.96 10.53 14.26
CA LYS A 165 18.15 11.23 13.73
C LYS A 165 19.42 10.53 14.12
N GLN A 166 19.62 10.25 15.41
CA GLN A 166 20.79 9.58 15.92
C GLN A 166 21.03 8.22 15.25
N LEU A 167 19.96 7.41 15.12
CA LEU A 167 20.05 6.11 14.46
C LEU A 167 20.43 6.24 12.97
N ILE A 168 19.81 7.16 12.23
CA ILE A 168 20.07 7.36 10.80
C ILE A 168 21.52 7.82 10.61
N GLU A 169 21.95 8.84 11.36
CA GLU A 169 23.30 9.41 11.27
C GLU A 169 24.37 8.36 11.56
N THR A 170 24.26 7.67 12.69
CA THR A 170 25.19 6.59 13.08
C THR A 170 25.19 5.45 12.03
N THR A 171 24.03 5.11 11.46
CA THR A 171 23.95 4.03 10.46
C THR A 171 24.62 4.43 9.14
N ILE A 172 24.43 5.66 8.67
CA ILE A 172 25.06 6.18 7.46
C ILE A 172 26.59 6.22 7.63
N GLU A 173 27.03 6.75 8.77
CA GLU A 173 28.47 6.80 9.10
C GLU A 173 29.10 5.40 9.16
N LYS A 174 28.45 4.46 9.84
CA LYS A 174 28.89 3.06 9.94
C LYS A 174 28.97 2.37 8.58
N GLN A 175 28.04 2.62 7.68
CA GLN A 175 28.01 2.04 6.33
C GLN A 175 28.92 2.77 5.35
N GLY A 176 29.49 3.92 5.74
CA GLY A 176 30.41 4.70 4.91
C GLY A 176 29.79 5.19 3.60
N ILE A 177 28.51 5.61 3.63
CA ILE A 177 27.76 5.97 2.43
C ILE A 177 28.12 7.39 2.02
N PRO A 178 28.54 7.61 0.76
CA PRO A 178 28.75 8.95 0.22
C PRO A 178 27.42 9.74 0.12
N ALA A 179 27.52 11.07 0.16
CA ALA A 179 26.36 11.93 -0.09
C ALA A 179 25.76 11.67 -1.48
N ASP A 180 24.46 11.93 -1.63
CA ASP A 180 23.68 11.83 -2.87
C ASP A 180 23.54 10.42 -3.48
N GLN A 181 23.88 9.36 -2.75
CA GLN A 181 23.71 7.97 -3.20
C GLN A 181 22.53 7.24 -2.56
N LEU A 182 22.13 7.64 -1.36
CA LEU A 182 21.13 6.93 -0.56
C LEU A 182 19.75 7.56 -0.68
N ILE A 183 18.76 6.69 -0.85
CA ILE A 183 17.33 7.04 -0.68
C ILE A 183 16.81 6.36 0.58
N ILE A 184 16.24 7.11 1.50
CA ILE A 184 15.52 6.55 2.67
C ILE A 184 14.02 6.65 2.43
N HIS A 185 13.37 5.50 2.40
CA HIS A 185 11.93 5.36 2.28
C HIS A 185 11.30 5.00 3.61
N SER A 186 10.21 5.68 3.98
CA SER A 186 9.50 5.43 5.23
C SER A 186 8.01 5.70 5.10
N ASP A 187 7.24 5.17 6.04
CA ASP A 187 5.84 5.55 6.21
C ASP A 187 5.70 7.01 6.69
N ARG A 188 4.47 7.51 6.77
CA ARG A 188 4.19 8.88 7.21
C ARG A 188 3.94 8.97 8.72
N GLY A 189 4.78 8.33 9.53
CA GLY A 189 4.75 8.46 10.99
C GLY A 189 5.20 9.86 11.47
N PRO A 190 4.82 10.27 12.70
CA PRO A 190 5.20 11.58 13.25
C PRO A 190 6.72 11.82 13.28
N SER A 191 7.48 10.83 13.70
CA SER A 191 8.95 10.88 13.71
C SER A 191 9.54 10.97 12.31
N MET A 192 8.90 10.30 11.34
CA MET A 192 9.38 10.19 9.97
C MET A 192 9.12 11.46 9.15
N THR A 193 8.04 12.18 9.47
CA THR A 193 7.66 13.44 8.79
C THR A 193 8.20 14.68 9.47
N SER A 194 8.93 14.55 10.59
CA SER A 194 9.45 15.67 11.36
C SER A 194 10.42 16.53 10.55
N HIS A 195 10.39 17.85 10.78
CA HIS A 195 11.30 18.79 10.15
C HIS A 195 12.76 18.52 10.51
N SER A 196 13.04 18.07 11.75
CA SER A 196 14.39 17.78 12.20
C SER A 196 15.03 16.61 11.45
N VAL A 197 14.28 15.52 11.19
CA VAL A 197 14.74 14.41 10.35
C VAL A 197 14.89 14.84 8.90
N ALA A 198 13.96 15.63 8.36
CA ALA A 198 14.07 16.12 6.99
C ALA A 198 15.30 17.02 6.78
N HIS A 199 15.61 17.88 7.74
CA HIS A 199 16.80 18.72 7.72
C HIS A 199 18.10 17.89 7.78
N LEU A 200 18.15 16.88 8.68
CA LEU A 200 19.31 15.96 8.76
C LEU A 200 19.54 15.25 7.43
N LEU A 201 18.51 14.65 6.84
CA LEU A 201 18.63 13.94 5.57
C LEU A 201 19.14 14.88 4.46
N GLY A 202 18.63 16.12 4.40
CA GLY A 202 19.11 17.13 3.47
C GLY A 202 20.59 17.50 3.70
N SER A 203 21.04 17.62 4.95
CA SER A 203 22.45 17.93 5.28
C SER A 203 23.40 16.78 4.97
N LEU A 204 22.92 15.53 4.97
CA LEU A 204 23.68 14.33 4.62
C LEU A 204 23.59 13.97 3.13
N GLY A 205 22.90 14.77 2.31
CA GLY A 205 22.69 14.44 0.90
C GLY A 205 21.83 13.20 0.67
N VAL A 206 20.93 12.88 1.60
CA VAL A 206 20.06 11.70 1.51
C VAL A 206 18.69 12.08 0.96
N THR A 207 18.28 11.41 -0.11
CA THR A 207 16.96 11.61 -0.70
C THR A 207 15.89 10.96 0.15
N LYS A 208 14.87 11.72 0.50
CA LYS A 208 13.73 11.28 1.30
C LYS A 208 12.55 10.87 0.45
N SER A 209 11.99 9.69 0.72
CA SER A 209 10.76 9.17 0.09
C SER A 209 9.76 8.72 1.13
N HIS A 210 8.46 8.83 0.83
CA HIS A 210 7.40 8.41 1.72
C HIS A 210 6.34 7.58 1.02
N SER A 211 5.76 6.63 1.77
CA SER A 211 4.54 5.92 1.41
C SER A 211 3.39 6.89 1.17
N ARG A 212 2.45 6.51 0.31
CA ARG A 212 1.18 7.25 0.16
C ARG A 212 0.37 7.14 1.45
N PRO A 213 -0.43 8.17 1.82
CA PRO A 213 -1.29 8.09 3.00
C PRO A 213 -2.22 6.87 2.94
N HIS A 214 -2.29 6.12 4.02
CA HIS A 214 -3.17 4.94 4.18
C HIS A 214 -2.91 3.78 3.19
N VAL A 215 -1.72 3.71 2.59
CA VAL A 215 -1.31 2.62 1.69
C VAL A 215 -0.15 1.85 2.32
N SER A 216 -0.46 0.73 3.00
CA SER A 216 0.54 -0.11 3.65
C SER A 216 1.50 -0.80 2.66
N ASN A 217 1.01 -1.14 1.47
CA ASN A 217 1.82 -1.84 0.46
C ASN A 217 3.00 -1.01 -0.11
N ASP A 218 3.12 0.24 0.28
CA ASP A 218 4.22 1.10 -0.17
C ASP A 218 5.51 0.87 0.65
N ASN A 219 5.45 0.17 1.80
CA ASN A 219 6.63 -0.22 2.60
C ASN A 219 6.70 -1.74 2.88
N PRO A 220 6.69 -2.59 1.84
CA PRO A 220 6.52 -4.04 1.99
C PRO A 220 7.71 -4.73 2.67
N PHE A 221 8.90 -4.15 2.59
CA PHE A 221 10.14 -4.75 3.10
C PHE A 221 10.22 -4.69 4.62
N SER A 222 9.94 -3.55 5.22
CA SER A 222 9.86 -3.40 6.68
C SER A 222 8.72 -4.23 7.27
N GLU A 223 7.55 -4.22 6.63
CA GLU A 223 6.42 -5.06 7.05
C GLU A 223 6.77 -6.55 7.04
N SER A 224 7.42 -7.04 5.98
CA SER A 224 7.85 -8.43 5.86
C SER A 224 8.88 -8.82 6.92
N GLN A 225 9.83 -7.93 7.20
CA GLN A 225 10.84 -8.11 8.23
C GLN A 225 10.20 -8.21 9.63
N PHE A 226 9.26 -7.30 9.96
CA PHE A 226 8.53 -7.37 11.22
C PHE A 226 7.64 -8.60 11.34
N LYS A 227 7.05 -9.09 10.26
CA LYS A 227 6.34 -10.37 10.25
C LYS A 227 7.31 -11.51 10.58
N THR A 228 8.47 -11.57 9.92
CA THR A 228 9.50 -12.57 10.21
C THR A 228 9.89 -12.58 11.68
N MET A 229 10.03 -11.40 12.32
CA MET A 229 10.34 -11.30 13.74
C MET A 229 9.19 -11.77 14.64
N LYS A 230 7.98 -11.27 14.40
CA LYS A 230 6.82 -11.48 15.28
C LYS A 230 6.21 -12.88 15.18
N TYR A 231 6.45 -13.59 14.07
CA TYR A 231 5.95 -14.95 13.88
C TYR A 231 6.95 -16.04 14.29
N ARG A 232 8.11 -15.66 14.80
CA ARG A 232 9.04 -16.67 15.37
C ARG A 232 8.46 -17.30 16.62
N PRO A 233 8.70 -18.60 16.85
CA PRO A 233 8.26 -19.29 18.06
C PRO A 233 8.82 -18.65 19.36
N GLU A 234 10.03 -18.11 19.31
CA GLU A 234 10.71 -17.47 20.43
C GLU A 234 10.22 -16.05 20.72
N PHE A 235 9.39 -15.46 19.84
CA PHE A 235 8.86 -14.11 20.06
C PHE A 235 7.84 -14.12 21.22
N PRO A 236 8.11 -13.43 22.32
CA PRO A 236 7.26 -13.51 23.50
C PRO A 236 5.98 -12.69 23.29
N ARG A 237 4.91 -13.13 23.92
CA ARG A 237 3.65 -12.37 23.93
C ARG A 237 3.82 -10.97 24.55
N ARG A 238 4.72 -10.84 25.55
CA ARG A 238 5.16 -9.62 26.24
C ARG A 238 6.61 -9.79 26.70
N PHE A 239 7.36 -8.72 26.69
CA PHE A 239 8.70 -8.67 27.26
C PHE A 239 8.63 -8.29 28.74
N GLY A 240 9.43 -8.94 29.58
CA GLY A 240 9.48 -8.70 31.02
C GLY A 240 10.15 -7.38 31.40
N SER A 241 11.12 -6.94 30.60
CA SER A 241 11.84 -5.67 30.79
C SER A 241 12.36 -5.13 29.45
N HIS A 242 12.92 -3.92 29.46
CA HIS A 242 13.61 -3.34 28.30
C HIS A 242 14.84 -4.18 27.92
N GLU A 243 15.62 -4.63 28.91
CA GLU A 243 16.82 -5.46 28.72
C GLU A 243 16.47 -6.82 28.10
N ASP A 244 15.32 -7.38 28.49
CA ASP A 244 14.82 -8.63 27.91
C ASP A 244 14.47 -8.44 26.42
N ALA A 245 13.75 -7.36 26.10
CA ALA A 245 13.45 -7.00 24.71
C ALA A 245 14.73 -6.70 23.91
N LEU A 246 15.69 -6.02 24.50
CA LEU A 246 16.98 -5.70 23.88
C LEU A 246 17.77 -6.97 23.57
N ARG A 247 17.84 -7.91 24.51
CA ARG A 247 18.50 -9.21 24.33
C ARG A 247 17.87 -10.00 23.19
N PHE A 248 16.53 -10.04 23.16
CA PHE A 248 15.80 -10.67 22.05
C PHE A 248 16.14 -10.02 20.70
N CYS A 249 16.10 -8.70 20.60
CA CYS A 249 16.39 -7.96 19.38
C CYS A 249 17.84 -8.22 18.91
N ARG A 250 18.84 -8.23 19.82
CA ARG A 250 20.23 -8.57 19.47
C ARG A 250 20.36 -9.96 18.85
N SER A 251 19.78 -10.96 19.52
CA SER A 251 19.77 -12.33 19.03
C SER A 251 19.04 -12.45 17.69
N PHE A 252 17.87 -11.82 17.57
CA PHE A 252 17.07 -11.87 16.36
C PHE A 252 17.79 -11.22 15.17
N PHE A 253 18.32 -10.01 15.30
CA PHE A 253 18.99 -9.33 14.16
C PHE A 253 20.31 -10.00 13.79
N HIS A 254 21.04 -10.57 14.76
CA HIS A 254 22.20 -11.38 14.44
C HIS A 254 21.81 -12.59 13.57
N TRP A 255 20.82 -13.36 14.02
CA TRP A 255 20.29 -14.50 13.25
C TRP A 255 19.74 -14.07 11.90
N TYR A 256 18.95 -12.99 11.86
CA TYR A 256 18.32 -12.52 10.63
C TYR A 256 19.34 -12.14 9.57
N ASN A 257 20.38 -11.41 9.94
CA ASN A 257 21.40 -10.99 9.00
C ASN A 257 22.35 -12.12 8.57
N ASN A 258 22.71 -13.03 9.49
CA ASN A 258 23.81 -13.96 9.25
C ASN A 258 23.38 -15.42 8.98
N GLU A 259 22.20 -15.83 9.44
CA GLU A 259 21.78 -17.23 9.38
C GLU A 259 20.50 -17.44 8.57
N HIS A 260 19.60 -16.45 8.53
CA HIS A 260 18.33 -16.56 7.84
C HIS A 260 18.50 -16.46 6.32
N TYR A 261 18.06 -17.49 5.60
CA TYR A 261 18.10 -17.55 4.15
C TYR A 261 16.84 -16.93 3.55
N HIS A 262 17.00 -15.99 2.61
CA HIS A 262 15.89 -15.32 1.93
C HIS A 262 15.70 -15.83 0.50
N SER A 263 14.49 -16.30 0.17
CA SER A 263 14.15 -16.74 -1.18
C SER A 263 14.27 -15.61 -2.22
N GLY A 264 13.92 -14.38 -1.83
CA GLY A 264 13.97 -13.20 -2.70
C GLY A 264 15.39 -12.74 -3.08
N ILE A 265 16.44 -13.28 -2.47
CA ILE A 265 17.84 -12.97 -2.76
C ILE A 265 18.67 -14.22 -3.09
N GLY A 266 18.05 -15.22 -3.71
CA GLY A 266 18.76 -16.43 -4.15
C GLY A 266 19.12 -17.39 -3.02
N MET A 267 18.31 -17.46 -1.98
CA MET A 267 18.59 -18.26 -0.79
C MET A 267 19.98 -17.98 -0.21
N LEU A 268 20.33 -16.71 -0.15
CA LEU A 268 21.49 -16.18 0.57
C LEU A 268 21.06 -15.60 1.91
N THR A 269 22.01 -15.42 2.82
CA THR A 269 21.80 -14.61 4.02
C THR A 269 21.94 -13.12 3.67
N PRO A 270 21.22 -12.21 4.31
CA PRO A 270 21.33 -10.77 4.07
C PRO A 270 22.79 -10.27 4.09
N ALA A 271 23.53 -10.59 5.14
CA ALA A 271 24.91 -10.15 5.29
C ALA A 271 25.81 -10.67 4.15
N SER A 272 25.64 -11.91 3.70
CA SER A 272 26.48 -12.46 2.62
C SER A 272 26.27 -11.72 1.29
N LEU A 273 25.04 -11.26 1.01
CA LEU A 273 24.78 -10.45 -0.16
C LEU A 273 25.28 -9.00 0.03
N HIS A 274 25.00 -8.41 1.20
CA HIS A 274 25.34 -7.01 1.50
C HIS A 274 26.84 -6.75 1.41
N TYR A 275 27.65 -7.68 1.92
CA TYR A 275 29.12 -7.57 1.95
C TYR A 275 29.82 -8.30 0.78
N GLY A 276 29.12 -8.52 -0.34
CA GLY A 276 29.71 -8.97 -1.60
C GLY A 276 30.17 -10.45 -1.64
N GLN A 277 29.70 -11.30 -0.72
CA GLN A 277 30.08 -12.72 -0.68
C GLN A 277 29.21 -13.60 -1.59
N ALA A 278 28.16 -13.04 -2.18
CA ALA A 278 27.14 -13.76 -2.92
C ALA A 278 27.73 -14.62 -4.07
N GLU A 279 28.59 -14.04 -4.89
CA GLU A 279 29.18 -14.69 -6.05
C GLU A 279 30.02 -15.91 -5.66
N LYS A 280 30.83 -15.78 -4.62
CA LYS A 280 31.65 -16.88 -4.07
C LYS A 280 30.76 -18.04 -3.59
N ILE A 281 29.67 -17.73 -2.88
CA ILE A 281 28.74 -18.74 -2.36
C ILE A 281 27.99 -19.44 -3.50
N LEU A 282 27.48 -18.67 -4.47
CA LEU A 282 26.75 -19.21 -5.61
C LEU A 282 27.64 -20.10 -6.49
N SER A 283 28.88 -19.68 -6.76
CA SER A 283 29.85 -20.48 -7.50
C SER A 283 30.18 -21.80 -6.77
N ALA A 284 30.33 -21.77 -5.45
CA ALA A 284 30.52 -22.99 -4.67
C ALA A 284 29.32 -23.94 -4.76
N ARG A 285 28.08 -23.40 -4.68
CA ARG A 285 26.86 -24.19 -4.85
C ARG A 285 26.75 -24.80 -6.25
N GLU A 286 27.11 -24.06 -7.28
CA GLU A 286 27.09 -24.53 -8.67
C GLU A 286 28.00 -25.74 -8.85
N LYS A 287 29.23 -25.69 -8.33
CA LYS A 287 30.18 -26.83 -8.36
C LYS A 287 29.66 -28.06 -7.62
N ILE A 288 28.90 -27.89 -6.53
CA ILE A 288 28.30 -29.00 -5.79
C ILE A 288 27.17 -29.62 -6.61
N LEU A 289 26.29 -28.80 -7.20
CA LEU A 289 25.20 -29.25 -8.04
C LEU A 289 25.69 -29.96 -9.31
N GLU A 290 26.74 -29.47 -9.93
CA GLU A 290 27.39 -30.10 -11.09
C GLU A 290 27.94 -31.48 -10.74
N ARG A 291 28.65 -31.60 -9.62
CA ARG A 291 29.13 -32.92 -9.14
C ARG A 291 27.99 -33.89 -8.86
N ALA A 292 26.91 -33.42 -8.22
CA ALA A 292 25.73 -34.23 -7.96
C ALA A 292 25.08 -34.74 -9.26
N TRP A 293 25.01 -33.86 -10.27
CA TRP A 293 24.51 -34.22 -11.59
C TRP A 293 25.41 -35.27 -12.29
N GLN A 294 26.74 -35.09 -12.22
CA GLN A 294 27.69 -36.05 -12.79
C GLN A 294 27.58 -37.45 -12.14
N GLN A 295 27.29 -37.51 -10.82
CA GLN A 295 27.15 -38.75 -10.10
C GLN A 295 25.84 -39.52 -10.37
N THR A 296 24.73 -38.76 -10.55
CA THR A 296 23.37 -39.33 -10.70
C THR A 296 22.55 -38.52 -11.70
N PRO A 297 22.94 -38.48 -13.00
CA PRO A 297 22.28 -37.63 -13.99
C PRO A 297 20.80 -37.99 -14.19
N GLU A 298 20.41 -39.21 -13.98
CA GLU A 298 19.04 -39.72 -14.09
C GLU A 298 18.05 -39.03 -13.11
N ARG A 299 18.54 -38.43 -12.01
CA ARG A 299 17.72 -37.70 -11.05
C ARG A 299 17.39 -36.27 -11.47
N PHE A 300 18.03 -35.78 -12.51
CA PHE A 300 17.91 -34.38 -12.95
C PHE A 300 17.23 -34.29 -14.31
N VAL A 301 15.92 -34.38 -14.32
CA VAL A 301 15.07 -34.41 -15.54
C VAL A 301 15.27 -33.22 -16.46
N HIS A 302 15.66 -32.04 -15.91
CA HIS A 302 15.85 -30.81 -16.68
C HIS A 302 17.32 -30.46 -16.99
N GLY A 303 18.23 -31.45 -16.89
CA GLY A 303 19.65 -31.27 -17.08
C GLY A 303 20.37 -30.70 -15.84
N ILE A 304 21.53 -30.07 -16.01
CA ILE A 304 22.37 -29.60 -14.92
C ILE A 304 21.60 -28.54 -14.08
N PRO A 305 21.38 -28.79 -12.77
CA PRO A 305 20.70 -27.87 -11.90
C PRO A 305 21.56 -26.63 -11.65
N LYS A 306 20.92 -25.47 -11.53
CA LYS A 306 21.62 -24.20 -11.23
C LYS A 306 21.12 -23.64 -9.90
N PRO A 307 22.00 -23.00 -9.11
CA PRO A 307 21.57 -22.31 -7.91
C PRO A 307 20.65 -21.14 -8.24
N GLN A 308 19.77 -20.80 -7.32
CA GLN A 308 18.91 -19.62 -7.45
C GLN A 308 19.79 -18.37 -7.52
N ARG A 309 19.53 -17.51 -8.50
CA ARG A 309 20.30 -16.27 -8.70
C ARG A 309 19.80 -15.11 -7.85
N VAL A 310 20.68 -14.18 -7.54
CA VAL A 310 20.33 -12.88 -6.95
C VAL A 310 19.55 -12.05 -7.98
N PRO A 311 18.50 -11.34 -7.57
CA PRO A 311 17.79 -10.43 -8.46
C PRO A 311 18.72 -9.30 -8.93
N LYS A 312 18.63 -8.92 -10.21
CA LYS A 312 19.40 -7.80 -10.75
C LYS A 312 18.91 -6.44 -10.26
N ALA A 313 17.64 -6.37 -9.87
CA ALA A 313 16.97 -5.15 -9.44
C ALA A 313 15.85 -5.48 -8.46
N VAL A 314 15.68 -4.64 -7.47
CA VAL A 314 14.62 -4.71 -6.46
C VAL A 314 13.84 -3.41 -6.47
N TRP A 315 12.51 -3.50 -6.44
CA TRP A 315 11.64 -2.35 -6.53
C TRP A 315 10.76 -2.21 -5.29
N ILE A 316 10.57 -0.96 -4.86
CA ILE A 316 9.33 -0.58 -4.18
C ILE A 316 8.41 -0.06 -5.26
N ASN A 317 7.28 -0.71 -5.47
CA ASN A 317 6.29 -0.34 -6.47
C ASN A 317 6.81 -0.28 -7.92
N ALA A 318 7.24 -1.40 -8.46
CA ALA A 318 7.67 -1.48 -9.86
C ALA A 318 6.67 -0.82 -10.83
N PRO A 319 7.15 -0.11 -11.86
CA PRO A 319 6.28 0.45 -12.90
C PRO A 319 5.55 -0.67 -13.64
N ASN A 320 4.23 -0.49 -13.86
CA ASN A 320 3.41 -1.46 -14.58
C ASN A 320 3.72 -1.44 -16.08
N HIS A 321 4.72 -2.19 -16.51
CA HIS A 321 5.02 -2.37 -17.94
C HIS A 321 3.95 -3.18 -18.68
N GLU A 322 3.13 -3.98 -17.98
CA GLU A 322 2.06 -4.77 -18.60
C GLU A 322 0.85 -3.94 -19.06
N ALA A 323 0.60 -2.81 -18.43
CA ALA A 323 -0.49 -1.93 -18.87
C ALA A 323 -0.20 -1.27 -20.22
N LYS A 324 1.07 -1.03 -20.56
CA LYS A 324 1.47 -0.53 -21.89
C LYS A 324 1.43 -1.62 -22.97
N LYS A 325 1.77 -2.87 -22.64
CA LYS A 325 1.69 -3.99 -23.62
C LYS A 325 0.26 -4.40 -23.94
N LYS A 326 -0.70 -4.25 -23.02
CA LYS A 326 -2.13 -4.51 -23.34
C LYS A 326 -2.78 -3.44 -24.21
N SER A 327 -2.26 -2.23 -24.25
CA SER A 327 -2.71 -1.19 -25.18
C SER A 327 -2.04 -1.30 -26.58
N GLU A 328 -0.97 -2.08 -26.70
CA GLU A 328 -0.19 -2.30 -27.92
C GLU A 328 -0.34 -3.72 -28.51
N ALA A 329 -1.11 -4.61 -27.86
CA ALA A 329 -1.37 -5.94 -28.42
C ALA A 329 -2.25 -5.81 -29.67
N PRO A 330 -1.86 -6.33 -30.85
CA PRO A 330 -2.70 -6.32 -32.03
C PRO A 330 -3.95 -7.16 -31.77
N ALA A 331 -5.10 -6.64 -32.17
CA ALA A 331 -6.36 -7.36 -32.14
C ALA A 331 -6.20 -8.71 -32.87
N VAL A 332 -6.27 -9.78 -32.10
CA VAL A 332 -6.30 -11.13 -32.66
C VAL A 332 -7.59 -11.25 -33.46
N HIS A 333 -7.46 -11.45 -34.76
CA HIS A 333 -8.55 -11.81 -35.64
C HIS A 333 -9.23 -13.06 -35.05
N CYS A 334 -10.49 -12.94 -34.70
CA CYS A 334 -11.36 -14.09 -34.51
C CYS A 334 -11.50 -14.81 -35.87
N ALA A 335 -10.90 -15.98 -35.96
CA ALA A 335 -11.19 -16.92 -37.03
C ALA A 335 -12.66 -17.36 -36.90
N GLU A 336 -13.33 -17.44 -38.04
CA GLU A 336 -14.70 -17.89 -38.18
C GLU A 336 -14.91 -19.24 -37.50
N ALA A 337 -15.97 -19.33 -36.70
CA ALA A 337 -16.39 -20.59 -36.08
C ALA A 337 -16.96 -21.51 -37.17
N PRO A 338 -16.67 -22.83 -37.19
CA PRO A 338 -17.32 -23.77 -38.09
C PRO A 338 -18.79 -23.96 -37.66
N GLU A 339 -19.64 -24.09 -38.69
CA GLU A 339 -21.07 -24.34 -38.62
C GLU A 339 -21.42 -25.55 -37.71
N GLU A 340 -22.23 -25.34 -36.70
CA GLU A 340 -22.79 -26.41 -35.87
C GLU A 340 -23.90 -27.15 -36.64
N THR A 341 -23.69 -28.43 -36.83
CA THR A 341 -24.75 -29.40 -37.20
C THR A 341 -25.62 -29.72 -35.98
N PRO A 342 -26.96 -29.81 -36.11
CA PRO A 342 -27.83 -30.05 -34.99
C PRO A 342 -27.81 -31.51 -34.52
N LEU A 343 -27.35 -31.75 -33.29
CA LEU A 343 -27.46 -33.05 -32.62
C LEU A 343 -28.78 -33.13 -31.85
N THR A 344 -29.60 -34.10 -32.23
CA THR A 344 -30.86 -34.51 -31.60
C THR A 344 -30.66 -35.05 -30.18
N HIS A 345 -31.47 -34.55 -29.24
CA HIS A 345 -31.61 -35.07 -27.89
C HIS A 345 -32.24 -36.47 -27.84
N PRO A 346 -31.92 -37.28 -26.84
CA PRO A 346 -32.92 -38.05 -26.11
C PRO A 346 -33.07 -37.61 -24.65
N ARG A 347 -34.32 -37.43 -24.29
CA ARG A 347 -34.77 -37.20 -22.90
C ARG A 347 -34.52 -38.45 -22.06
N SER A 348 -33.98 -38.28 -20.84
CA SER A 348 -34.28 -39.19 -19.74
C SER A 348 -34.36 -38.37 -18.45
N GLY A 349 -35.52 -38.46 -17.83
CA GLY A 349 -35.82 -37.78 -16.58
C GLY A 349 -35.34 -38.57 -15.39
N TYR A 350 -34.94 -37.86 -14.34
CA TYR A 350 -35.02 -38.31 -12.95
C TYR A 350 -35.51 -37.18 -12.05
N PRO A 351 -36.28 -37.50 -10.98
CA PRO A 351 -37.06 -36.54 -10.23
C PRO A 351 -36.23 -35.79 -9.19
N LEU A 352 -36.60 -34.54 -8.97
CA LEU A 352 -36.14 -33.67 -7.91
C LEU A 352 -36.88 -34.06 -6.60
N GLU A 353 -36.15 -34.58 -5.61
CA GLU A 353 -36.60 -34.62 -4.23
C GLU A 353 -36.05 -33.42 -3.43
N GLY A 354 -36.91 -32.89 -2.59
CA GLY A 354 -36.83 -31.57 -1.97
C GLY A 354 -35.74 -31.38 -0.94
N CYS A 355 -35.22 -30.16 -0.93
CA CYS A 355 -34.54 -29.55 0.21
C CYS A 355 -35.44 -28.48 0.84
N VAL A 356 -35.84 -28.73 2.07
CA VAL A 356 -36.57 -27.81 2.94
C VAL A 356 -35.57 -26.84 3.58
N PRO A 357 -35.82 -25.52 3.65
CA PRO A 357 -34.95 -24.61 4.37
C PRO A 357 -35.24 -24.65 5.86
N ALA A 358 -34.20 -24.73 6.67
CA ALA A 358 -34.24 -24.65 8.12
C ALA A 358 -34.43 -23.21 8.59
N GLU A 359 -35.40 -22.98 9.45
CA GLU A 359 -35.64 -21.72 10.16
C GLU A 359 -34.61 -21.47 11.27
N PRO A 360 -34.29 -20.21 11.59
CA PRO A 360 -33.41 -19.89 12.70
C PRO A 360 -34.15 -19.89 14.02
N SER A 361 -33.66 -20.68 14.97
CA SER A 361 -34.14 -20.71 16.36
C SER A 361 -33.72 -19.46 17.12
N SER A 362 -34.69 -18.76 17.67
CA SER A 362 -34.60 -17.67 18.64
C SER A 362 -34.16 -18.21 20.02
N VAL A 363 -33.04 -17.72 20.54
CA VAL A 363 -32.68 -17.88 21.97
C VAL A 363 -32.56 -16.48 22.58
N SER A 364 -33.46 -16.21 23.53
CA SER A 364 -33.43 -15.00 24.38
C SER A 364 -32.33 -15.09 25.43
N PRO A 365 -31.69 -13.98 25.82
CA PRO A 365 -30.76 -13.99 26.92
C PRO A 365 -31.46 -13.72 28.26
N ASP A 366 -31.21 -14.60 29.22
CA ASP A 366 -31.58 -14.44 30.61
C ASP A 366 -30.81 -13.29 31.28
N LYS A 367 -31.57 -12.57 32.08
CA LYS A 367 -31.07 -11.48 32.97
C LYS A 367 -30.39 -12.11 34.18
N GLU A 368 -29.13 -11.91 34.38
CA GLU A 368 -28.48 -12.07 35.67
C GLU A 368 -28.16 -10.73 36.34
N THR A 369 -28.55 -10.67 37.55
CA THR A 369 -28.63 -9.57 38.51
C THR A 369 -27.24 -9.21 39.04
N ILE A 370 -26.92 -7.93 39.06
CA ILE A 370 -25.73 -7.37 39.69
C ILE A 370 -26.00 -7.10 41.16
N PRO A 371 -25.14 -7.51 42.13
CA PRO A 371 -25.19 -6.97 43.48
C PRO A 371 -24.33 -5.71 43.56
N GLN A 372 -24.90 -4.64 44.05
CA GLN A 372 -24.27 -3.44 44.53
C GLN A 372 -23.46 -3.74 45.78
N ALA A 373 -22.21 -3.25 45.85
CA ALA A 373 -21.48 -3.12 47.11
C ALA A 373 -20.86 -1.72 47.21
N SER A 374 -21.20 -1.13 48.29
CA SER A 374 -21.02 0.18 48.85
C SER A 374 -19.58 0.71 48.91
N SER A 375 -19.55 2.04 48.76
CA SER A 375 -18.54 3.03 49.13
C SER A 375 -17.75 2.75 50.42
N LEU A 376 -16.44 2.96 50.38
CA LEU A 376 -15.67 3.55 51.50
C LEU A 376 -14.46 4.34 50.95
N ASN A 377 -14.54 5.59 51.26
CA ASN A 377 -13.61 6.70 51.04
C ASN A 377 -12.46 6.57 52.05
N THR A 378 -11.18 6.59 51.61
CA THR A 378 -10.11 7.16 52.48
C THR A 378 -8.96 7.66 51.59
N ARG A 379 -8.87 8.97 51.47
CA ARG A 379 -7.70 9.71 51.06
C ARG A 379 -6.61 9.54 52.08
N VAL A 380 -5.40 9.10 51.66
CA VAL A 380 -4.15 9.37 52.37
C VAL A 380 -3.13 9.89 51.39
N MET A 381 -2.76 11.15 51.53
CA MET A 381 -1.61 11.77 50.89
C MET A 381 -0.33 11.42 51.64
N PRO A 382 0.76 11.06 50.98
CA PRO A 382 2.07 11.16 51.62
C PRO A 382 2.77 12.48 51.24
N LYS A 383 3.42 13.04 52.26
CA LYS A 383 4.15 14.30 52.32
C LYS A 383 5.35 14.33 51.36
N LYS A 384 5.61 15.53 50.83
CA LYS A 384 6.84 15.91 50.14
C LYS A 384 8.07 15.78 51.06
N ILE A 385 9.12 15.16 50.51
CA ILE A 385 10.49 15.28 51.01
C ILE A 385 11.30 16.02 49.95
N PRO A 386 12.05 17.07 50.26
CA PRO A 386 12.82 17.84 49.29
C PRO A 386 14.24 17.29 49.13
N GLY A 387 14.71 17.27 47.88
CA GLY A 387 16.10 17.43 47.54
C GLY A 387 16.95 16.17 47.44
N VAL A 388 17.06 15.61 46.19
CA VAL A 388 18.36 15.19 45.66
C VAL A 388 18.24 15.35 44.12
N ARG A 389 19.03 16.23 43.55
CA ARG A 389 19.32 16.28 42.11
C ARG A 389 20.28 15.13 41.80
N GLY A 390 19.76 14.08 41.14
CA GLY A 390 20.56 13.02 40.57
C GLY A 390 20.17 12.90 39.09
N LEU A 391 21.05 13.33 38.21
CA LEU A 391 21.02 13.04 36.77
C LEU A 391 21.10 11.52 36.63
N ALA A 392 20.03 10.89 36.20
CA ALA A 392 20.07 9.53 35.72
C ALA A 392 20.67 9.56 34.31
N PRO A 393 21.66 8.72 33.95
CA PRO A 393 22.17 8.60 32.61
C PRO A 393 21.10 7.93 31.76
N GLU A 394 20.71 8.61 30.69
CA GLU A 394 19.95 8.00 29.57
C GLU A 394 20.85 6.95 28.94
N CYS A 395 20.70 5.68 29.31
CA CYS A 395 21.34 4.58 28.61
C CYS A 395 20.67 4.42 27.22
N THR A 396 21.20 5.10 26.23
CA THR A 396 21.03 4.77 24.82
C THR A 396 22.07 3.71 24.45
N ASP A 397 21.72 2.44 24.64
CA ASP A 397 22.53 1.35 24.09
C ASP A 397 22.32 1.30 22.58
N LEU A 398 23.17 1.98 21.85
CA LEU A 398 23.40 1.77 20.41
C LEU A 398 24.06 0.41 20.24
N CYS A 399 23.28 -0.61 19.90
CA CYS A 399 23.84 -1.92 19.59
C CYS A 399 24.28 -2.00 18.14
N LEU A 400 25.57 -2.33 18.02
CA LEU A 400 26.32 -2.63 16.80
C LEU A 400 25.85 -3.91 16.09
#